data_83fa91ca9c7b5a3c00ed41020bd02f06
#
_entry.id   83fa91ca9c7b5a3c00ed41020bd02f06
#
_cell.length_a   1.000
_cell.length_b   1.000
_cell.length_c   1.000
_cell.angle_alpha   90.00
_cell.angle_beta   90.00
_cell.angle_gamma   90.00
#
_symmetry.space_group_name_H-M   'P 1'
#
loop_
_entity.id
_entity.type
_entity.pdbx_description
1 polymer ?
#
loop_
_entity_poly.entity_id
_entity_poly.type
_entity_poly.pdbx_seq_one_letter_code
_entity_poly.pdbx_strand_id
1 'polypeptide(L)'
;MVQIEELGKVLAQLFDIRHDSNDGKSESLIDTLYTSLKIDKHQALTMDLETLRIKLDQGDHAGLQRMELIAKTMLEESFHNSIEARALLTKAKDILTYIQKSDQTFSLERVELIDFISNLLND
;
A
#
# COMPACT_ATOMS: atom_id res chain seq x y z
N MET A 1 -3.12 -2.72 -17.50
CA MET A 1 -1.70 -2.61 -17.14
C MET A 1 -1.22 -3.85 -16.44
N VAL A 2 -0.32 -4.56 -17.09
CA VAL A 2 0.14 -5.88 -16.64
C VAL A 2 0.82 -5.80 -15.27
N GLN A 3 1.67 -4.79 -15.04
CA GLN A 3 2.39 -4.64 -13.79
C GLN A 3 1.44 -4.51 -12.60
N ILE A 4 0.43 -3.66 -12.72
CA ILE A 4 -0.50 -3.40 -11.62
C ILE A 4 -1.33 -4.64 -11.32
N GLU A 5 -1.77 -5.35 -12.36
CA GLU A 5 -2.51 -6.60 -12.18
C GLU A 5 -1.67 -7.65 -11.48
N GLU A 6 -0.40 -7.80 -11.88
CA GLU A 6 0.48 -8.79 -11.27
C GLU A 6 0.78 -8.46 -9.81
N LEU A 7 0.99 -7.17 -9.50
CA LEU A 7 1.23 -6.76 -8.12
C LEU A 7 -0.02 -6.92 -7.27
N GLY A 8 -1.21 -6.77 -7.86
CA GLY A 8 -2.45 -7.10 -7.18
C GLY A 8 -2.51 -8.56 -6.78
N LYS A 9 -2.01 -9.47 -7.63
CA LYS A 9 -1.94 -10.89 -7.30
C LYS A 9 -0.95 -11.17 -6.18
N VAL A 10 0.17 -10.44 -6.14
CA VAL A 10 1.14 -10.57 -5.06
C VAL A 10 0.52 -10.13 -3.73
N LEU A 11 -0.27 -9.06 -3.75
CA LEU A 11 -0.99 -8.61 -2.56
C LEU A 11 -2.00 -9.66 -2.08
N ALA A 12 -2.69 -10.31 -3.01
CA ALA A 12 -3.62 -11.39 -2.66
C ALA A 12 -2.88 -12.54 -2.00
N GLN A 13 -1.68 -12.88 -2.47
CA GLN A 13 -0.85 -13.91 -1.85
C GLN A 13 -0.45 -13.50 -0.43
N LEU A 14 -0.10 -12.24 -0.22
CA LEU A 14 0.21 -11.74 1.12
C LEU A 14 -0.96 -11.89 2.07
N PHE A 15 -2.16 -11.58 1.61
CA PHE A 15 -3.36 -11.73 2.40
C PHE A 15 -3.55 -13.19 2.83
N ASP A 16 -3.40 -14.13 1.89
CA ASP A 16 -3.55 -15.56 2.18
C ASP A 16 -2.49 -16.06 3.17
N ILE A 17 -1.23 -15.63 2.99
CA ILE A 17 -0.11 -16.03 3.86
C ILE A 17 -0.32 -15.51 5.28
N ARG A 18 -0.85 -14.31 5.44
CA ARG A 18 -1.14 -13.75 6.76
C ARG A 18 -2.02 -14.68 7.58
N HIS A 19 -3.00 -15.32 6.92
CA HIS A 19 -3.90 -16.26 7.58
C HIS A 19 -3.26 -17.62 7.83
N ASP A 20 -2.20 -17.94 7.09
CA ASP A 20 -1.49 -19.23 7.19
C ASP A 20 -0.26 -19.17 8.11
N SER A 21 0.08 -18.01 8.63
CA SER A 21 1.22 -17.81 9.55
C SER A 21 2.58 -18.17 8.95
N ASN A 22 2.78 -17.93 7.66
CA ASN A 22 4.04 -18.22 6.97
C ASN A 22 4.87 -16.94 6.78
N ASP A 23 5.53 -16.50 7.83
CA ASP A 23 6.16 -15.18 7.92
C ASP A 23 7.32 -14.95 6.96
N GLY A 24 8.10 -15.99 6.66
CA GLY A 24 9.26 -15.84 5.77
C GLY A 24 8.88 -15.45 4.36
N LYS A 25 7.75 -15.93 3.87
CA LYS A 25 7.27 -15.56 2.54
C LYS A 25 6.71 -14.14 2.51
N SER A 26 6.14 -13.66 3.61
CA SER A 26 5.57 -12.32 3.68
C SER A 26 6.62 -11.25 3.43
N GLU A 27 7.79 -11.35 4.06
CA GLU A 27 8.86 -10.38 3.84
C GLU A 27 9.31 -10.34 2.39
N SER A 28 9.46 -11.51 1.77
CA SER A 28 9.88 -11.60 0.37
C SER A 28 8.88 -10.97 -0.58
N LEU A 29 7.58 -11.19 -0.35
CA LEU A 29 6.52 -10.62 -1.18
C LEU A 29 6.43 -9.10 -0.99
N ILE A 30 6.60 -8.62 0.23
CA ILE A 30 6.61 -7.18 0.52
C ILE A 30 7.77 -6.50 -0.22
N ASP A 31 8.97 -7.09 -0.14
CA ASP A 31 10.13 -6.56 -0.84
C ASP A 31 9.91 -6.56 -2.36
N THR A 32 9.26 -7.60 -2.88
CA THR A 32 8.92 -7.68 -4.31
C THR A 32 8.02 -6.52 -4.72
N LEU A 33 7.02 -6.18 -3.88
CA LEU A 33 6.11 -5.08 -4.19
C LEU A 33 6.84 -3.74 -4.26
N TYR A 34 7.65 -3.42 -3.26
CA TYR A 34 8.41 -2.16 -3.26
C TYR A 34 9.41 -2.12 -4.43
N THR A 35 10.15 -3.20 -4.64
CA THR A 35 11.16 -3.25 -5.70
C THR A 35 10.53 -3.10 -7.08
N SER A 36 9.40 -3.77 -7.32
CA SER A 36 8.69 -3.69 -8.61
C SER A 36 8.17 -2.29 -8.89
N LEU A 37 7.81 -1.55 -7.85
CA LEU A 37 7.35 -0.17 -7.99
C LEU A 37 8.51 0.83 -7.98
N LYS A 38 9.75 0.34 -7.89
CA LYS A 38 10.97 1.15 -7.94
C LYS A 38 11.04 2.21 -6.85
N ILE A 39 10.62 1.83 -5.65
CA ILE A 39 10.66 2.70 -4.49
C ILE A 39 11.02 1.86 -3.27
N ASP A 40 11.77 2.42 -2.32
CA ASP A 40 12.01 1.72 -1.06
C ASP A 40 11.01 2.19 0.01
N LYS A 41 10.88 1.39 1.06
CA LYS A 41 9.92 1.65 2.13
C LYS A 41 10.17 3.01 2.79
N HIS A 42 11.42 3.36 3.04
CA HIS A 42 11.75 4.62 3.68
C HIS A 42 11.28 5.80 2.84
N GLN A 43 11.52 5.76 1.53
CA GLN A 43 11.04 6.80 0.61
C GLN A 43 9.52 6.88 0.63
N ALA A 44 8.85 5.72 0.59
CA ALA A 44 7.40 5.67 0.61
C ALA A 44 6.83 6.27 1.89
N LEU A 45 7.50 6.05 3.03
CA LEU A 45 7.03 6.56 4.32
C LEU A 45 7.29 8.06 4.51
N THR A 46 8.38 8.59 3.96
CA THR A 46 8.81 9.96 4.24
C THR A 46 8.45 10.96 3.14
N MET A 47 8.24 10.50 1.91
CA MET A 47 7.93 11.37 0.77
C MET A 47 6.51 11.94 0.90
N ASP A 48 6.33 13.23 0.59
CA ASP A 48 5.00 13.80 0.58
C ASP A 48 4.16 13.19 -0.55
N LEU A 49 2.83 13.31 -0.44
CA LEU A 49 1.91 12.59 -1.31
C LEU A 49 2.01 13.02 -2.77
N GLU A 50 2.18 14.31 -3.04
CA GLU A 50 2.33 14.80 -4.41
C GLU A 50 3.61 14.27 -5.06
N THR A 51 4.72 14.29 -4.34
CA THR A 51 6.00 13.79 -4.83
C THR A 51 5.92 12.28 -5.06
N LEU A 52 5.27 11.57 -4.15
CA LEU A 52 5.08 10.13 -4.28
C LEU A 52 4.28 9.80 -5.54
N ARG A 53 3.20 10.54 -5.79
CA ARG A 53 2.39 10.35 -6.99
C ARG A 53 3.22 10.55 -8.26
N ILE A 54 3.99 11.63 -8.32
CA ILE A 54 4.83 11.94 -9.48
C ILE A 54 5.85 10.83 -9.71
N LYS A 55 6.50 10.38 -8.65
CA LYS A 55 7.50 9.32 -8.74
C LYS A 55 6.88 8.02 -9.26
N LEU A 56 5.67 7.69 -8.84
CA LEU A 56 5.00 6.45 -9.22
C LEU A 56 4.27 6.52 -10.55
N ASP A 57 4.14 7.71 -11.15
CA ASP A 57 3.43 7.87 -12.41
C ASP A 57 4.11 7.14 -13.57
N GLN A 58 5.42 7.15 -13.63
CA GLN A 58 6.23 6.41 -14.62
C GLN A 58 5.79 6.64 -16.08
N GLY A 59 5.14 7.76 -16.37
CA GLY A 59 4.77 8.15 -17.74
C GLY A 59 3.52 7.48 -18.31
N ASP A 60 2.82 6.66 -17.55
CA ASP A 60 1.62 5.96 -18.02
C ASP A 60 0.34 6.42 -17.31
N HIS A 61 0.41 7.50 -16.54
CA HIS A 61 -0.70 8.09 -15.81
C HIS A 61 -1.34 7.15 -14.77
N ALA A 62 -0.59 6.16 -14.29
CA ALA A 62 -1.06 5.21 -13.30
C ALA A 62 -0.47 5.47 -11.90
N GLY A 63 -0.09 6.71 -11.60
CA GLY A 63 0.47 7.05 -10.31
C GLY A 63 -0.46 6.77 -9.15
N LEU A 64 -1.76 7.10 -9.29
CA LEU A 64 -2.74 6.85 -8.23
C LEU A 64 -2.93 5.35 -7.99
N GLN A 65 -2.97 4.54 -9.05
CA GLN A 65 -3.11 3.09 -8.90
C GLN A 65 -1.90 2.49 -8.19
N ARG A 66 -0.70 2.97 -8.50
CA ARG A 66 0.52 2.49 -7.83
C ARG A 66 0.58 2.96 -6.37
N MET A 67 0.09 4.18 -6.10
CA MET A 67 -0.04 4.64 -4.72
C MET A 67 -0.96 3.73 -3.92
N GLU A 68 -2.07 3.29 -4.51
CA GLU A 68 -2.99 2.38 -3.84
C GLU A 68 -2.31 1.04 -3.52
N LEU A 69 -1.50 0.52 -4.46
CA LEU A 69 -0.73 -0.69 -4.20
C LEU A 69 0.25 -0.50 -3.03
N ILE A 70 0.91 0.65 -2.96
CA ILE A 70 1.81 0.97 -1.85
C ILE A 70 1.03 0.99 -0.52
N ALA A 71 -0.12 1.65 -0.49
CA ALA A 71 -0.93 1.72 0.72
C ALA A 71 -1.36 0.33 1.19
N LYS A 72 -1.80 -0.52 0.28
CA LYS A 72 -2.19 -1.89 0.60
C LYS A 72 -1.00 -2.72 1.08
N THR A 73 0.18 -2.50 0.48
CA THR A 73 1.41 -3.16 0.91
C THR A 73 1.78 -2.75 2.34
N MET A 74 1.68 -1.46 2.65
CA MET A 74 1.95 -0.96 4.00
C MET A 74 0.99 -1.55 5.02
N LEU A 75 -0.29 -1.68 4.66
CA LEU A 75 -1.27 -2.30 5.54
C LEU A 75 -0.88 -3.74 5.85
N GLU A 76 -0.54 -4.54 4.82
CA GLU A 76 -0.12 -5.92 5.03
C GLU A 76 1.17 -6.00 5.84
N GLU A 77 2.13 -5.13 5.57
CA GLU A 77 3.38 -5.10 6.32
C GLU A 77 3.16 -4.78 7.80
N SER A 78 2.17 -3.94 8.12
CA SER A 78 1.89 -3.55 9.49
C SER A 78 1.52 -4.75 10.38
N PHE A 79 1.02 -5.82 9.80
CA PHE A 79 0.67 -7.03 10.54
C PHE A 79 1.91 -7.88 10.87
N HIS A 80 3.04 -7.61 10.22
CA HIS A 80 4.27 -8.37 10.38
C HIS A 80 5.41 -7.53 11.00
N ASN A 81 5.18 -6.25 11.25
CA ASN A 81 6.21 -5.34 11.74
C ASN A 81 5.61 -4.43 12.82
N SER A 82 5.61 -4.92 14.05
CA SER A 82 4.98 -4.20 15.16
C SER A 82 5.69 -2.88 15.49
N ILE A 83 6.98 -2.78 15.21
CA ILE A 83 7.75 -1.56 15.50
C ILE A 83 7.31 -0.41 14.60
N GLU A 84 7.10 -0.67 13.32
CA GLU A 84 6.73 0.35 12.35
C GLU A 84 5.25 0.38 12.03
N ALA A 85 4.44 -0.47 12.68
CA ALA A 85 3.03 -0.64 12.34
C ALA A 85 2.26 0.68 12.31
N ARG A 86 2.46 1.53 13.33
CA ARG A 86 1.72 2.78 13.40
C ARG A 86 2.11 3.74 12.28
N ALA A 87 3.40 3.83 11.96
CA ALA A 87 3.87 4.67 10.85
C ALA A 87 3.33 4.16 9.51
N LEU A 88 3.35 2.84 9.30
CA LEU A 88 2.84 2.23 8.09
C LEU A 88 1.34 2.48 7.93
N LEU A 89 0.57 2.28 9.00
CA LEU A 89 -0.88 2.48 8.98
C LEU A 89 -1.24 3.94 8.74
N THR A 90 -0.54 4.86 9.38
CA THR A 90 -0.79 6.29 9.22
C THR A 90 -0.54 6.72 7.77
N LYS A 91 0.57 6.28 7.19
CA LYS A 91 0.89 6.63 5.80
C LYS A 91 -0.10 5.98 4.83
N ALA A 92 -0.46 4.72 5.07
CA ALA A 92 -1.44 4.04 4.22
C ALA A 92 -2.77 4.78 4.22
N LYS A 93 -3.23 5.22 5.38
CA LYS A 93 -4.47 6.00 5.48
C LYS A 93 -4.36 7.32 4.74
N ASP A 94 -3.23 8.03 4.89
CA ASP A 94 -3.01 9.30 4.20
C ASP A 94 -3.03 9.10 2.68
N ILE A 95 -2.39 8.05 2.19
CA ILE A 95 -2.37 7.74 0.76
C ILE A 95 -3.78 7.47 0.24
N LEU A 96 -4.52 6.59 0.93
CA LEU A 96 -5.87 6.23 0.49
C LEU A 96 -6.81 7.44 0.51
N THR A 97 -6.69 8.29 1.53
CA THR A 97 -7.48 9.51 1.62
C THR A 97 -7.15 10.47 0.47
N TYR A 98 -5.86 10.62 0.15
CA TYR A 98 -5.42 11.43 -0.98
C TYR A 98 -6.01 10.92 -2.29
N ILE A 99 -5.96 9.60 -2.51
CA ILE A 99 -6.50 9.00 -3.74
C ILE A 99 -8.00 9.25 -3.83
N GLN A 100 -8.72 9.07 -2.73
CA GLN A 100 -10.17 9.25 -2.70
C GLN A 100 -10.57 10.69 -3.06
N LYS A 101 -9.75 11.67 -2.69
CA LYS A 101 -9.99 13.07 -3.05
C LYS A 101 -9.57 13.40 -4.47
N SER A 102 -8.54 12.72 -4.99
CA SER A 102 -7.95 13.02 -6.31
C SER A 102 -8.63 12.25 -7.43
N ASP A 103 -9.12 11.05 -7.15
CA ASP A 103 -9.80 10.19 -8.12
C ASP A 103 -11.29 10.55 -8.14
N GLN A 104 -11.82 10.87 -9.32
CA GLN A 104 -13.21 11.23 -9.45
C GLN A 104 -14.14 10.03 -9.33
N THR A 105 -13.59 8.82 -9.40
CA THR A 105 -14.37 7.59 -9.28
C THR A 105 -14.48 7.20 -7.81
N PHE A 106 -15.71 7.07 -7.31
CA PHE A 106 -15.95 6.61 -5.95
C PHE A 106 -15.56 5.14 -5.82
N SER A 107 -14.86 4.79 -4.75
CA SER A 107 -14.48 3.40 -4.44
C SER A 107 -14.90 3.05 -3.03
N LEU A 108 -15.90 2.18 -2.92
CA LEU A 108 -16.35 1.69 -1.61
C LEU A 108 -15.24 0.90 -0.92
N GLU A 109 -14.48 0.10 -1.67
CA GLU A 109 -13.35 -0.64 -1.12
C GLU A 109 -12.37 0.29 -0.42
N ARG A 110 -12.05 1.43 -1.05
CA ARG A 110 -11.11 2.40 -0.49
C ARG A 110 -11.64 3.02 0.80
N VAL A 111 -12.93 3.36 0.81
CA VAL A 111 -13.57 3.92 2.01
C VAL A 111 -13.53 2.90 3.16
N GLU A 112 -13.83 1.64 2.86
CA GLU A 112 -13.81 0.58 3.87
C GLU A 112 -12.41 0.35 4.41
N LEU A 113 -11.38 0.42 3.55
CA LEU A 113 -9.98 0.29 3.99
C LEU A 113 -9.58 1.45 4.90
N ILE A 114 -9.98 2.68 4.57
CA ILE A 114 -9.69 3.85 5.39
C ILE A 114 -10.31 3.67 6.78
N ASP A 115 -11.56 3.22 6.84
CA ASP A 115 -12.23 2.97 8.11
C ASP A 115 -11.55 1.87 8.92
N PHE A 116 -11.17 0.79 8.26
CA PHE A 116 -10.48 -0.33 8.90
C PHE A 116 -9.15 0.13 9.51
N ILE A 117 -8.36 0.88 8.74
CA ILE A 117 -7.08 1.40 9.22
C ILE A 117 -7.28 2.38 10.38
N SER A 118 -8.30 3.24 10.28
CA SER A 118 -8.62 4.19 11.34
C SER A 118 -8.93 3.48 12.65
N ASN A 119 -9.66 2.36 12.58
CA ASN A 119 -9.96 1.57 13.75
C ASN A 119 -8.69 0.93 14.35
N LEU A 120 -7.79 0.46 13.51
CA LEU A 120 -6.52 -0.08 13.97
C LEU A 120 -5.67 0.99 14.67
N LEU A 121 -5.69 2.21 14.17
CA LEU A 121 -4.91 3.31 14.74
C LEU A 121 -5.48 3.81 16.07
N ASN A 122 -6.75 3.63 16.29
CA ASN A 122 -7.42 4.10 17.51
C ASN A 122 -7.35 3.08 18.66
N ASP A 123 -6.79 1.92 18.42
CA ASP A 123 -6.55 0.93 19.47
C ASP A 123 -5.22 1.22 20.22
#